data_32491067047c6d22f0289d159580b3a8
#
_entry.id   32491067047c6d22f0289d159580b3a8
#
_cell.length_a   1.000
_cell.length_b   1.000
_cell.length_c   1.000
_cell.angle_alpha   90.00
_cell.angle_beta   90.00
_cell.angle_gamma   90.00
#
_symmetry.space_group_name_H-M   'P 1'
#
loop_
_entity.id
_entity.type
_entity.pdbx_description
1 polymer ?
#
loop_
_entity_poly.entity_id
_entity_poly.type
_entity_poly.pdbx_seq_one_letter_code
_entity_poly.pdbx_strand_id
1 'polypeptide(L)'
;MTLLEQLGDIAKRGVDLLEEAHAASSLPLPADQARELRRTAEAFLAPTSHSRYQRRALAAARRNQHSLATLALIARRSRRVKNPTERWRFRETLCATAGTTAEVSRAATRLLREIAPPPEREDGGRRILHGEKTTLSFTGPAAEMADIWATAKDNPLAWLTGSRAVAPASVTTNVIIELPDYLKILRGEGSEVRLAMTNGATITGADLIRRTLAGAGLFTLI
;
A
#
# COMPACT_ATOMS: atom_id res chain seq x y z
N MET A 1 -6.61 12.60 -39.15
CA MET A 1 -6.15 12.23 -37.79
C MET A 1 -6.66 13.28 -36.84
N THR A 2 -7.49 12.90 -35.86
CA THR A 2 -8.07 13.81 -34.89
C THR A 2 -7.05 14.13 -33.77
N LEU A 3 -7.24 15.24 -33.05
CA LEU A 3 -6.41 15.59 -31.89
C LEU A 3 -6.36 14.44 -30.87
N LEU A 4 -7.46 13.70 -30.67
CA LEU A 4 -7.54 12.56 -29.76
C LEU A 4 -6.69 11.37 -30.21
N GLU A 5 -6.61 11.12 -31.52
CA GLU A 5 -5.74 10.09 -32.10
C GLU A 5 -4.27 10.44 -31.88
N GLN A 6 -3.89 11.72 -32.12
CA GLN A 6 -2.53 12.20 -31.91
C GLN A 6 -2.11 12.09 -30.42
N LEU A 7 -2.98 12.49 -29.50
CA LEU A 7 -2.73 12.35 -28.05
C LEU A 7 -2.63 10.88 -27.63
N GLY A 8 -3.44 10.00 -28.26
CA GLY A 8 -3.38 8.55 -28.04
C GLY A 8 -2.04 7.95 -28.49
N ASP A 9 -1.52 8.37 -29.62
CA ASP A 9 -0.24 7.90 -30.15
C ASP A 9 0.94 8.40 -29.31
N ILE A 10 0.92 9.65 -28.86
CA ILE A 10 1.92 10.19 -27.93
C ILE A 10 1.90 9.42 -26.60
N ALA A 11 0.71 9.10 -26.07
CA ALA A 11 0.58 8.36 -24.83
C ALA A 11 1.20 6.94 -24.90
N LYS A 12 1.23 6.33 -26.10
CA LYS A 12 1.80 4.99 -26.32
C LYS A 12 3.32 4.98 -26.52
N ARG A 13 3.94 6.12 -26.70
CA ARG A 13 5.37 6.29 -26.99
C ARG A 13 6.20 6.61 -25.74
N GLY A 14 5.81 6.12 -24.58
CA GLY A 14 6.47 6.49 -23.33
C GLY A 14 7.97 6.20 -23.29
N VAL A 15 8.43 5.06 -23.85
CA VAL A 15 9.87 4.73 -23.92
C VAL A 15 10.62 5.63 -24.87
N ASP A 16 10.07 5.92 -26.05
CA ASP A 16 10.71 6.79 -27.05
C ASP A 16 10.87 8.21 -26.50
N LEU A 17 9.86 8.72 -25.79
CA LEU A 17 9.92 10.01 -25.09
C LEU A 17 10.99 10.04 -24.00
N LEU A 18 11.22 8.92 -23.29
CA LEU A 18 12.32 8.82 -22.33
C LEU A 18 13.69 8.86 -23.02
N GLU A 19 13.85 8.19 -24.16
CA GLU A 19 15.09 8.20 -24.93
C GLU A 19 15.37 9.58 -25.50
N GLU A 20 14.38 10.27 -26.06
CA GLU A 20 14.49 11.65 -26.50
C GLU A 20 14.89 12.58 -25.34
N ALA A 21 14.23 12.45 -24.19
CA ALA A 21 14.52 13.26 -23.02
C ALA A 21 15.92 12.97 -22.39
N HIS A 22 16.37 11.73 -22.51
CA HIS A 22 17.71 11.34 -22.04
C HIS A 22 18.83 11.91 -22.93
N ALA A 23 18.60 11.97 -24.22
CA ALA A 23 19.54 12.52 -25.19
C ALA A 23 19.54 14.07 -25.24
N ALA A 24 18.45 14.72 -24.85
CA ALA A 24 18.31 16.17 -24.92
C ALA A 24 19.08 16.89 -23.82
N SER A 25 19.86 17.90 -24.19
CA SER A 25 20.55 18.79 -23.25
C SER A 25 19.59 19.75 -22.52
N SER A 26 18.50 20.15 -23.18
CA SER A 26 17.42 20.95 -22.61
C SER A 26 16.05 20.41 -23.03
N LEU A 27 15.05 20.58 -22.17
CA LEU A 27 13.68 20.18 -22.43
C LEU A 27 12.80 21.42 -22.43
N PRO A 28 11.93 21.63 -23.45
CA PRO A 28 11.00 22.75 -23.50
C PRO A 28 9.78 22.51 -22.59
N LEU A 29 10.05 22.25 -21.31
CA LEU A 29 9.06 21.91 -20.29
C LEU A 29 9.29 22.76 -19.03
N PRO A 30 8.23 23.00 -18.22
CA PRO A 30 8.40 23.55 -16.88
C PRO A 30 9.44 22.79 -16.06
N ALA A 31 10.19 23.49 -15.20
CA ALA A 31 11.37 22.94 -14.53
C ALA A 31 11.08 21.68 -13.66
N ASP A 32 9.92 21.62 -13.04
CA ASP A 32 9.44 20.46 -12.27
C ASP A 32 9.15 19.24 -13.14
N GLN A 33 8.47 19.44 -14.27
CA GLN A 33 8.16 18.38 -15.23
C GLN A 33 9.44 17.88 -15.93
N ALA A 34 10.32 18.79 -16.35
CA ALA A 34 11.61 18.43 -16.92
C ALA A 34 12.46 17.61 -15.93
N ARG A 35 12.44 17.96 -14.65
CA ARG A 35 13.13 17.23 -13.59
C ARG A 35 12.55 15.82 -13.37
N GLU A 36 11.23 15.68 -13.36
CA GLU A 36 10.58 14.38 -13.21
C GLU A 36 10.85 13.47 -14.43
N LEU A 37 10.79 14.02 -15.62
CA LEU A 37 11.10 13.31 -16.85
C LEU A 37 12.56 12.83 -16.88
N ARG A 38 13.51 13.68 -16.55
CA ARG A 38 14.93 13.30 -16.46
C ARG A 38 15.16 12.21 -15.41
N ARG A 39 14.58 12.34 -14.21
CA ARG A 39 14.67 11.30 -13.19
C ARG A 39 14.08 9.97 -13.61
N THR A 40 13.04 10.00 -14.44
CA THR A 40 12.44 8.78 -14.99
C THR A 40 13.35 8.18 -16.07
N ALA A 41 13.89 9.01 -16.97
CA ALA A 41 14.86 8.61 -17.99
C ALA A 41 16.11 7.99 -17.35
N GLU A 42 16.72 8.64 -16.38
CA GLU A 42 17.84 8.11 -15.61
C GLU A 42 17.53 6.74 -14.99
N ALA A 43 16.34 6.58 -14.42
CA ALA A 43 15.95 5.33 -13.80
C ALA A 43 15.93 4.15 -14.78
N PHE A 44 15.62 4.37 -16.06
CA PHE A 44 15.50 3.33 -17.07
C PHE A 44 16.70 3.25 -18.03
N LEU A 45 17.38 4.36 -18.29
CA LEU A 45 18.37 4.47 -19.39
C LEU A 45 19.81 4.69 -18.89
N ALA A 46 20.00 5.07 -17.61
CA ALA A 46 21.36 5.22 -17.07
C ALA A 46 22.16 3.91 -17.18
N PRO A 47 23.47 4.01 -17.48
CA PRO A 47 24.35 2.84 -17.52
C PRO A 47 24.27 2.02 -16.22
N THR A 48 24.18 0.70 -16.36
CA THR A 48 24.02 -0.20 -15.22
C THR A 48 24.69 -1.55 -15.47
N SER A 49 25.23 -2.16 -14.42
CA SER A 49 25.68 -3.55 -14.44
C SER A 49 24.55 -4.56 -14.68
N HIS A 50 23.29 -4.12 -14.56
CA HIS A 50 22.08 -4.93 -14.76
C HIS A 50 21.48 -4.76 -16.17
N SER A 51 22.32 -4.54 -17.19
CA SER A 51 21.90 -4.24 -18.57
C SER A 51 20.92 -5.26 -19.17
N ARG A 52 21.00 -6.53 -18.76
CA ARG A 52 20.05 -7.57 -19.19
C ARG A 52 18.63 -7.29 -18.73
N TYR A 53 18.44 -6.93 -17.45
CA TYR A 53 17.14 -6.57 -16.91
C TYR A 53 16.63 -5.25 -17.50
N GLN A 54 17.52 -4.28 -17.66
CA GLN A 54 17.21 -3.00 -18.28
C GLN A 54 16.62 -3.19 -19.69
N ARG A 55 17.31 -3.95 -20.55
CA ARG A 55 16.83 -4.23 -21.92
C ARG A 55 15.48 -4.94 -21.93
N ARG A 56 15.28 -5.92 -21.03
CA ARG A 56 13.99 -6.63 -20.93
C ARG A 56 12.87 -5.72 -20.44
N ALA A 57 13.12 -4.88 -19.46
CA ALA A 57 12.15 -3.92 -18.96
C ALA A 57 11.72 -2.94 -20.09
N LEU A 58 12.68 -2.37 -20.83
CA LEU A 58 12.38 -1.46 -21.93
C LEU A 58 11.64 -2.17 -23.08
N ALA A 59 12.05 -3.37 -23.46
CA ALA A 59 11.36 -4.16 -24.48
C ALA A 59 9.92 -4.51 -24.05
N ALA A 60 9.70 -4.86 -22.80
CA ALA A 60 8.38 -5.12 -22.24
C ALA A 60 7.52 -3.86 -22.21
N ALA A 61 8.09 -2.73 -21.80
CA ALA A 61 7.40 -1.44 -21.79
C ALA A 61 6.95 -0.99 -23.18
N ARG A 62 7.79 -1.17 -24.21
CA ARG A 62 7.42 -0.91 -25.60
C ARG A 62 6.31 -1.83 -26.09
N ARG A 63 6.44 -3.15 -25.83
CA ARG A 63 5.42 -4.13 -26.24
C ARG A 63 4.05 -3.84 -25.62
N ASN A 64 4.03 -3.43 -24.36
CA ASN A 64 2.81 -3.10 -23.63
C ASN A 64 2.39 -1.64 -23.81
N GLN A 65 3.09 -0.87 -24.64
CA GLN A 65 2.78 0.52 -24.97
C GLN A 65 2.56 1.40 -23.72
N HIS A 66 3.42 1.23 -22.71
CA HIS A 66 3.32 2.01 -21.49
C HIS A 66 3.50 3.51 -21.74
N SER A 67 2.58 4.28 -21.18
CA SER A 67 2.69 5.75 -21.19
C SER A 67 3.85 6.24 -20.33
N LEU A 68 4.29 7.46 -20.56
CA LEU A 68 5.30 8.12 -19.75
C LEU A 68 4.87 8.17 -18.26
N ALA A 69 3.58 8.41 -17.98
CA ALA A 69 3.03 8.42 -16.63
C ALA A 69 3.18 7.06 -15.94
N THR A 70 2.95 5.96 -16.65
CA THR A 70 3.16 4.60 -16.16
C THR A 70 4.63 4.34 -15.84
N LEU A 71 5.54 4.74 -16.74
CA LEU A 71 6.99 4.58 -16.52
C LEU A 71 7.48 5.42 -15.34
N ALA A 72 7.00 6.66 -15.19
CA ALA A 72 7.30 7.52 -14.04
C ALA A 72 6.80 6.89 -12.72
N LEU A 73 5.61 6.29 -12.72
CA LEU A 73 5.08 5.55 -11.58
C LEU A 73 5.98 4.37 -11.22
N ILE A 74 6.39 3.56 -12.20
CA ILE A 74 7.29 2.40 -11.99
C ILE A 74 8.63 2.87 -11.44
N ALA A 75 9.24 3.92 -12.04
CA ALA A 75 10.50 4.50 -11.59
C ALA A 75 10.41 4.96 -10.13
N ARG A 76 9.36 5.70 -9.77
CA ARG A 76 9.13 6.20 -8.42
C ARG A 76 8.94 5.06 -7.41
N ARG A 77 8.11 4.07 -7.73
CA ARG A 77 7.86 2.92 -6.84
C ARG A 77 9.10 2.07 -6.65
N SER A 78 9.90 1.87 -7.70
CA SER A 78 11.12 1.06 -7.65
C SER A 78 12.18 1.60 -6.67
N ARG A 79 12.16 2.89 -6.33
CA ARG A 79 13.10 3.49 -5.36
C ARG A 79 12.95 2.91 -3.95
N ARG A 80 11.79 2.33 -3.62
CA ARG A 80 11.55 1.67 -2.33
C ARG A 80 12.27 0.33 -2.20
N VAL A 81 12.68 -0.27 -3.31
CA VAL A 81 13.43 -1.53 -3.34
C VAL A 81 14.93 -1.19 -3.19
N LYS A 82 15.51 -1.57 -2.06
CA LYS A 82 16.90 -1.21 -1.72
C LYS A 82 17.92 -2.00 -2.58
N ASN A 83 17.70 -3.30 -2.74
CA ASN A 83 18.58 -4.16 -3.51
C ASN A 83 18.53 -3.81 -5.01
N PRO A 84 19.66 -3.50 -5.68
CA PRO A 84 19.69 -3.10 -7.08
C PRO A 84 19.17 -4.17 -8.05
N THR A 85 19.47 -5.44 -7.82
CA THR A 85 19.00 -6.55 -8.67
C THR A 85 17.51 -6.72 -8.56
N GLU A 86 16.98 -6.71 -7.32
CA GLU A 86 15.53 -6.79 -7.08
C GLU A 86 14.79 -5.57 -7.62
N ARG A 87 15.40 -4.39 -7.54
CA ARG A 87 14.86 -3.16 -8.13
C ARG A 87 14.69 -3.29 -9.63
N TRP A 88 15.64 -3.91 -10.33
CA TRP A 88 15.53 -4.15 -11.77
C TRP A 88 14.52 -5.25 -12.09
N ARG A 89 14.47 -6.33 -11.30
CA ARG A 89 13.41 -7.34 -11.43
C ARG A 89 12.01 -6.74 -11.22
N PHE A 90 11.87 -5.88 -10.24
CA PHE A 90 10.63 -5.14 -9.99
C PHE A 90 10.21 -4.31 -11.20
N ARG A 91 11.14 -3.55 -11.80
CA ARG A 91 10.86 -2.78 -13.04
C ARG A 91 10.49 -3.69 -14.21
N GLU A 92 11.24 -4.76 -14.43
CA GLU A 92 10.96 -5.74 -15.50
C GLU A 92 9.56 -6.33 -15.35
N THR A 93 9.19 -6.80 -14.16
CA THR A 93 7.88 -7.37 -13.88
C THR A 93 6.75 -6.37 -14.13
N LEU A 94 6.89 -5.13 -13.67
CA LEU A 94 5.86 -4.11 -13.89
C LEU A 94 5.78 -3.64 -15.34
N CYS A 95 6.90 -3.54 -16.03
CA CYS A 95 6.90 -3.25 -17.48
C CYS A 95 6.28 -4.39 -18.28
N ALA A 96 6.36 -5.63 -17.82
CA ALA A 96 5.71 -6.78 -18.42
C ALA A 96 4.20 -6.89 -18.09
N THR A 97 3.72 -6.16 -17.08
CA THR A 97 2.30 -6.11 -16.72
C THR A 97 1.55 -5.26 -17.72
N ALA A 98 0.72 -5.86 -18.55
CA ALA A 98 -0.17 -5.12 -19.47
C ALA A 98 -1.30 -4.43 -18.69
N GLY A 99 -1.83 -3.34 -19.26
CA GLY A 99 -2.99 -2.64 -18.70
C GLY A 99 -2.76 -1.15 -18.43
N THR A 100 -3.72 -0.55 -17.79
CA THR A 100 -3.75 0.88 -17.44
C THR A 100 -2.74 1.23 -16.34
N THR A 101 -2.41 2.51 -16.22
CA THR A 101 -1.55 3.02 -15.12
C THR A 101 -2.10 2.63 -13.74
N ALA A 102 -3.44 2.56 -13.57
CA ALA A 102 -4.07 2.14 -12.32
C ALA A 102 -3.84 0.66 -12.01
N GLU A 103 -3.88 -0.21 -13.01
CA GLU A 103 -3.61 -1.65 -12.87
C GLU A 103 -2.14 -1.91 -12.54
N VAL A 104 -1.23 -1.25 -13.24
CA VAL A 104 0.21 -1.29 -12.94
C VAL A 104 0.48 -0.76 -11.52
N SER A 105 -0.22 0.29 -11.07
CA SER A 105 -0.10 0.81 -9.70
C SER A 105 -0.54 -0.21 -8.64
N ARG A 106 -1.63 -0.95 -8.90
CA ARG A 106 -2.09 -2.03 -8.02
C ARG A 106 -1.09 -3.18 -7.96
N ALA A 107 -0.57 -3.59 -9.13
CA ALA A 107 0.47 -4.61 -9.23
C ALA A 107 1.75 -4.19 -8.49
N ALA A 108 2.18 -2.94 -8.64
CA ALA A 108 3.33 -2.38 -7.93
C ALA A 108 3.15 -2.40 -6.40
N THR A 109 1.94 -2.10 -5.91
CA THR A 109 1.65 -2.12 -4.48
C THR A 109 1.71 -3.53 -3.92
N ARG A 110 1.17 -4.52 -4.64
CA ARG A 110 1.23 -5.94 -4.25
C ARG A 110 2.67 -6.43 -4.22
N LEU A 111 3.42 -6.23 -5.29
CA LEU A 111 4.81 -6.65 -5.41
C LEU A 111 5.72 -5.98 -4.36
N LEU A 112 5.48 -4.70 -4.02
CA LEU A 112 6.22 -4.02 -2.95
C LEU A 112 5.94 -4.62 -1.57
N ARG A 113 4.74 -5.09 -1.29
CA ARG A 113 4.43 -5.77 -0.02
C ARG A 113 5.19 -7.09 0.12
N GLU A 114 5.46 -7.76 -0.99
CA GLU A 114 6.22 -9.02 -1.01
C GLU A 114 7.73 -8.78 -0.85
N ILE A 115 8.29 -7.81 -1.60
CA ILE A 115 9.75 -7.57 -1.67
C ILE A 115 10.23 -6.68 -0.50
N ALA A 116 9.46 -5.68 -0.15
CA ALA A 116 9.76 -4.69 0.88
C ALA A 116 8.51 -4.45 1.72
N PRO A 117 8.13 -5.41 2.57
CA PRO A 117 6.98 -5.22 3.46
C PRO A 117 7.19 -3.94 4.27
N PRO A 118 6.12 -3.17 4.50
CA PRO A 118 6.22 -2.02 5.38
C PRO A 118 6.73 -2.50 6.74
N PRO A 119 7.61 -1.73 7.40
CA PRO A 119 8.04 -2.08 8.75
C PRO A 119 6.78 -2.23 9.61
N GLU A 120 6.78 -3.27 10.42
CA GLU A 120 5.75 -3.47 11.42
C GLU A 120 5.72 -2.21 12.29
N ARG A 121 4.56 -1.58 12.37
CA ARG A 121 4.43 -0.38 13.19
C ARG A 121 4.36 -0.84 14.64
N GLU A 122 5.32 -0.39 15.44
CA GLU A 122 5.27 -0.57 16.88
C GLU A 122 4.01 0.10 17.45
N ASP A 123 3.44 -0.53 18.44
CA ASP A 123 2.33 0.05 19.20
C ASP A 123 2.79 1.34 19.86
N GLY A 124 1.98 2.37 19.81
CA GLY A 124 2.34 3.65 20.39
C GLY A 124 1.49 4.82 19.97
N GLY A 125 1.85 5.99 20.47
CA GLY A 125 1.20 7.24 20.14
C GLY A 125 2.15 8.23 19.47
N ARG A 126 1.63 8.99 18.52
CA ARG A 126 2.34 10.09 17.86
C ARG A 126 1.55 11.39 17.99
N ARG A 127 2.24 12.45 18.37
CA ARG A 127 1.71 13.81 18.41
C ARG A 127 2.32 14.65 17.29
N ILE A 128 1.48 15.32 16.52
CA ILE A 128 1.89 16.25 15.46
C ILE A 128 1.24 17.59 15.73
N LEU A 129 2.04 18.65 15.83
CA LEU A 129 1.58 20.04 16.04
C LEU A 129 1.39 20.72 14.68
N HIS A 130 0.25 21.37 14.48
CA HIS A 130 -0.09 22.15 13.31
C HIS A 130 -0.61 23.52 13.74
N GLY A 131 0.29 24.42 14.07
CA GLY A 131 -0.07 25.74 14.66
C GLY A 131 -0.82 25.55 15.98
N GLU A 132 -2.05 26.06 16.05
CA GLU A 132 -2.91 25.93 17.24
C GLU A 132 -3.61 24.57 17.36
N LYS A 133 -3.50 23.70 16.36
CA LYS A 133 -4.12 22.37 16.34
C LYS A 133 -3.09 21.28 16.59
N THR A 134 -3.53 20.24 17.28
CA THR A 134 -2.71 19.05 17.53
C THR A 134 -3.43 17.82 16.98
N THR A 135 -2.71 17.01 16.22
CA THR A 135 -3.17 15.68 15.81
C THR A 135 -2.53 14.64 16.71
N LEU A 136 -3.35 13.79 17.31
CA LEU A 136 -2.92 12.59 18.04
C LEU A 136 -3.23 11.37 17.19
N SER A 137 -2.26 10.49 17.04
CA SER A 137 -2.41 9.24 16.31
C SER A 137 -1.96 8.10 17.21
N PHE A 138 -2.77 7.07 17.31
CA PHE A 138 -2.47 5.85 18.05
C PHE A 138 -2.33 4.69 17.10
N THR A 139 -1.40 3.79 17.40
CA THR A 139 -1.17 2.55 16.66
C THR A 139 -1.17 1.42 17.67
N GLY A 140 -1.91 0.37 17.39
CA GLY A 140 -2.02 -0.81 18.26
C GLY A 140 -2.73 -1.95 17.53
N PRO A 141 -2.99 -3.07 18.18
CA PRO A 141 -3.70 -4.20 17.61
C PRO A 141 -5.06 -3.78 17.05
N ALA A 142 -5.36 -4.23 15.83
CA ALA A 142 -6.53 -3.74 15.09
C ALA A 142 -7.85 -3.89 15.86
N ALA A 143 -8.01 -4.99 16.58
CA ALA A 143 -9.22 -5.25 17.35
C ALA A 143 -9.37 -4.28 18.56
N GLU A 144 -8.29 -4.02 19.28
CA GLU A 144 -8.28 -3.07 20.41
C GLU A 144 -8.50 -1.64 19.92
N MET A 145 -7.86 -1.25 18.81
CA MET A 145 -8.04 0.07 18.21
C MET A 145 -9.46 0.28 17.69
N ALA A 146 -10.10 -0.77 17.18
CA ALA A 146 -11.51 -0.70 16.75
C ALA A 146 -12.45 -0.52 17.95
N ASP A 147 -12.20 -1.17 19.06
CA ASP A 147 -13.00 -1.01 20.29
C ASP A 147 -12.83 0.40 20.88
N ILE A 148 -11.59 0.92 20.92
CA ILE A 148 -11.29 2.30 21.30
C ILE A 148 -12.03 3.29 20.39
N TRP A 149 -11.97 3.10 19.08
CA TRP A 149 -12.64 3.97 18.13
C TRP A 149 -14.16 3.94 18.28
N ALA A 150 -14.75 2.75 18.47
CA ALA A 150 -16.19 2.62 18.70
C ALA A 150 -16.66 3.41 19.91
N THR A 151 -15.83 3.51 20.95
CA THR A 151 -16.13 4.26 22.19
C THR A 151 -15.86 5.77 22.03
N ALA A 152 -14.80 6.14 21.29
CA ALA A 152 -14.31 7.51 21.24
C ALA A 152 -14.84 8.33 20.07
N LYS A 153 -15.39 7.71 19.00
CA LYS A 153 -15.71 8.34 17.71
C LYS A 153 -16.62 9.56 17.81
N ASP A 154 -17.60 9.55 18.73
CA ASP A 154 -18.58 10.61 18.84
C ASP A 154 -18.07 11.83 19.61
N ASN A 155 -17.15 11.62 20.57
CA ASN A 155 -16.50 12.71 21.30
C ASN A 155 -15.09 12.30 21.77
N PRO A 156 -14.10 12.28 20.88
CA PRO A 156 -12.76 11.82 21.20
C PRO A 156 -12.04 12.67 22.26
N LEU A 157 -12.32 13.97 22.31
CA LEU A 157 -11.70 14.85 23.31
C LEU A 157 -12.23 14.57 24.70
N ALA A 158 -13.53 14.41 24.88
CA ALA A 158 -14.13 14.06 26.17
C ALA A 158 -13.65 12.67 26.64
N TRP A 159 -13.47 11.74 25.72
CA TRP A 159 -12.90 10.42 26.01
C TRP A 159 -11.45 10.53 26.49
N LEU A 160 -10.60 11.31 25.80
CA LEU A 160 -9.18 11.50 26.17
C LEU A 160 -8.99 12.25 27.49
N THR A 161 -9.88 13.18 27.81
CA THR A 161 -9.78 14.00 29.04
C THR A 161 -10.46 13.35 30.24
N GLY A 162 -11.14 12.21 30.05
CA GLY A 162 -11.92 11.60 31.11
C GLY A 162 -13.11 12.45 31.60
N SER A 163 -13.45 13.51 30.85
CA SER A 163 -14.47 14.48 31.23
C SER A 163 -15.91 13.93 31.21
N ARG A 164 -16.09 12.74 30.67
CA ARG A 164 -17.27 11.91 30.80
C ARG A 164 -16.84 10.57 31.33
N ALA A 165 -17.47 10.11 32.42
CA ALA A 165 -17.56 8.71 32.72
C ALA A 165 -18.37 8.08 31.56
N VAL A 166 -17.69 7.81 30.45
CA VAL A 166 -18.27 6.97 29.39
C VAL A 166 -18.33 5.62 30.07
N ALA A 167 -19.55 5.24 30.49
CA ALA A 167 -19.80 3.83 30.81
C ALA A 167 -19.19 3.04 29.64
N PRO A 168 -18.33 2.03 29.89
CA PRO A 168 -17.80 1.24 28.83
C PRO A 168 -19.00 0.79 28.00
N ALA A 169 -19.14 1.38 26.81
CA ALA A 169 -20.15 0.92 25.89
C ALA A 169 -19.88 -0.57 25.75
N SER A 170 -20.81 -1.40 26.12
CA SER A 170 -20.73 -2.83 25.85
C SER A 170 -20.79 -2.98 24.33
N VAL A 171 -19.65 -2.73 23.68
CA VAL A 171 -19.52 -2.92 22.25
C VAL A 171 -19.52 -4.41 22.03
N THR A 172 -20.68 -4.95 21.72
CA THR A 172 -20.78 -6.34 21.31
C THR A 172 -20.19 -6.46 19.91
N THR A 173 -18.95 -6.87 19.85
CA THR A 173 -18.29 -7.13 18.57
C THR A 173 -18.42 -8.62 18.28
N ASN A 174 -19.16 -8.95 17.22
CA ASN A 174 -19.31 -10.34 16.81
C ASN A 174 -18.11 -10.73 15.93
N VAL A 175 -17.60 -11.94 16.15
CA VAL A 175 -16.59 -12.57 15.32
C VAL A 175 -17.30 -13.55 14.39
N ILE A 176 -17.05 -13.42 13.08
CA ILE A 176 -17.60 -14.34 12.09
C ILE A 176 -16.58 -15.49 11.94
N ILE A 177 -17.00 -16.70 12.29
CA ILE A 177 -16.14 -17.90 12.23
C ILE A 177 -16.81 -18.92 11.34
N GLU A 178 -16.12 -19.39 10.32
CA GLU A 178 -16.55 -20.55 9.53
C GLU A 178 -16.30 -21.83 10.34
N LEU A 179 -17.21 -22.81 10.22
CA LEU A 179 -17.13 -24.06 10.98
C LEU A 179 -15.78 -24.79 10.85
N PRO A 180 -15.14 -24.89 9.66
CA PRO A 180 -13.81 -25.50 9.54
C PRO A 180 -12.74 -24.80 10.38
N ASP A 181 -12.76 -23.46 10.43
CA ASP A 181 -11.79 -22.66 11.18
C ASP A 181 -12.04 -22.74 12.69
N TYR A 182 -13.31 -22.76 13.09
CA TYR A 182 -13.67 -23.01 14.49
C TYR A 182 -13.16 -24.38 14.98
N LEU A 183 -13.32 -25.43 14.17
CA LEU A 183 -12.82 -26.76 14.53
C LEU A 183 -11.30 -26.80 14.62
N LYS A 184 -10.56 -26.08 13.78
CA LYS A 184 -9.10 -25.95 13.90
C LYS A 184 -8.71 -25.24 15.19
N ILE A 185 -9.40 -24.16 15.55
CA ILE A 185 -9.17 -23.41 16.80
C ILE A 185 -9.40 -24.30 18.01
N LEU A 186 -10.48 -25.08 18.04
CA LEU A 186 -10.78 -26.02 19.12
C LEU A 186 -9.73 -27.13 19.28
N ARG A 187 -9.08 -27.54 18.18
CA ARG A 187 -7.99 -28.53 18.20
C ARG A 187 -6.63 -27.94 18.57
N GLY A 188 -6.55 -26.62 18.79
CA GLY A 188 -5.29 -25.95 19.03
C GLY A 188 -4.43 -25.68 17.79
N GLU A 189 -4.94 -25.98 16.59
CA GLU A 189 -4.23 -25.82 15.31
C GLU A 189 -4.55 -24.48 14.60
N GLY A 190 -5.46 -23.68 15.17
CA GLY A 190 -6.02 -22.49 14.55
C GLY A 190 -5.45 -21.17 15.05
N SER A 191 -4.26 -21.11 15.67
CA SER A 191 -3.68 -19.89 16.24
C SER A 191 -3.51 -18.77 15.21
N GLU A 192 -3.14 -19.12 13.97
CA GLU A 192 -2.88 -18.18 12.86
C GLU A 192 -4.10 -17.90 11.98
N VAL A 193 -5.23 -18.56 12.21
CA VAL A 193 -6.46 -18.31 11.46
C VAL A 193 -6.92 -16.87 11.66
N ARG A 194 -7.17 -16.15 10.57
CA ARG A 194 -7.66 -14.77 10.60
C ARG A 194 -9.17 -14.74 10.50
N LEU A 195 -9.79 -14.17 11.51
CA LEU A 195 -11.25 -14.08 11.67
C LEU A 195 -11.71 -12.64 11.46
N ALA A 196 -12.77 -12.46 10.69
CA ALA A 196 -13.38 -11.14 10.48
C ALA A 196 -14.27 -10.77 11.68
N MET A 197 -14.26 -9.49 12.03
CA MET A 197 -15.13 -8.93 13.07
C MET A 197 -16.16 -7.99 12.44
N THR A 198 -17.34 -7.87 13.05
CA THR A 198 -18.42 -7.01 12.55
C THR A 198 -18.08 -5.51 12.57
N ASN A 199 -17.05 -5.09 13.31
CA ASN A 199 -16.53 -3.72 13.31
C ASN A 199 -15.49 -3.46 12.19
N GLY A 200 -15.26 -4.43 11.27
CA GLY A 200 -14.32 -4.33 10.16
C GLY A 200 -12.87 -4.67 10.52
N ALA A 201 -12.57 -4.99 11.75
CA ALA A 201 -11.26 -5.49 12.18
C ALA A 201 -11.10 -6.99 11.89
N THR A 202 -9.87 -7.48 12.02
CA THR A 202 -9.55 -8.91 12.00
C THR A 202 -8.78 -9.28 13.27
N ILE A 203 -9.05 -10.47 13.81
CA ILE A 203 -8.29 -11.04 14.92
C ILE A 203 -7.75 -12.42 14.54
N THR A 204 -6.72 -12.87 15.24
CA THR A 204 -6.22 -14.24 15.10
C THR A 204 -7.00 -15.22 15.97
N GLY A 205 -6.95 -16.51 15.65
CA GLY A 205 -7.53 -17.54 16.51
C GLY A 205 -6.91 -17.54 17.91
N ALA A 206 -5.63 -17.24 18.03
CA ALA A 206 -4.97 -17.07 19.33
C ALA A 206 -5.55 -15.90 20.13
N ASP A 207 -5.82 -14.75 19.49
CA ASP A 207 -6.42 -13.59 20.14
C ASP A 207 -7.88 -13.85 20.53
N LEU A 208 -8.62 -14.60 19.71
CA LEU A 208 -9.97 -15.03 20.04
C LEU A 208 -9.98 -15.85 21.32
N ILE A 209 -9.11 -16.87 21.44
CA ILE A 209 -9.00 -17.71 22.65
C ILE A 209 -8.65 -16.84 23.85
N ARG A 210 -7.66 -15.95 23.73
CA ARG A 210 -7.23 -15.06 24.82
C ARG A 210 -8.38 -14.18 25.30
N ARG A 211 -9.14 -13.58 24.40
CA ARG A 211 -10.30 -12.71 24.73
C ARG A 211 -11.43 -13.51 25.37
N THR A 212 -11.69 -14.73 24.90
CA THR A 212 -12.69 -15.63 25.50
C THR A 212 -12.32 -16.00 26.92
N LEU A 213 -11.06 -16.37 27.16
CA LEU A 213 -10.56 -16.71 28.50
C LEU A 213 -10.55 -15.50 29.45
N ALA A 214 -10.32 -14.29 28.94
CA ALA A 214 -10.37 -13.05 29.70
C ALA A 214 -11.82 -12.59 30.02
N GLY A 215 -12.84 -13.31 29.57
CA GLY A 215 -14.25 -12.93 29.76
C GLY A 215 -14.68 -11.71 28.92
N ALA A 216 -13.88 -11.32 27.97
CA ALA A 216 -14.10 -10.14 27.15
C ALA A 216 -14.90 -10.48 25.88
N GLY A 217 -16.16 -10.87 26.01
CA GLY A 217 -17.08 -10.93 24.88
C GLY A 217 -17.97 -12.17 24.82
N LEU A 218 -19.16 -11.97 24.27
CA LEU A 218 -20.06 -13.03 23.80
C LEU A 218 -19.73 -13.28 22.31
N PHE A 219 -19.43 -14.52 21.96
CA PHE A 219 -19.19 -14.92 20.57
C PHE A 219 -20.42 -15.66 20.05
N THR A 220 -20.93 -15.24 18.90
CA THR A 220 -22.03 -15.94 18.21
C THR A 220 -21.44 -16.73 17.04
N LEU A 221 -21.59 -18.03 17.04
CA LEU A 221 -21.35 -18.88 15.89
C LEU A 221 -22.49 -18.66 14.88
N ILE A 222 -22.14 -18.38 13.64
CA ILE A 222 -23.11 -18.27 12.55
C ILE A 222 -22.95 -19.48 11.64
#